data_8c58b0da389780a769c4761f751e6eae
#
_entry.id   8c58b0da389780a769c4761f751e6eae
#
_cell.length_a   1.000
_cell.length_b   1.000
_cell.length_c   1.000
_cell.angle_alpha   90.00
_cell.angle_beta   90.00
_cell.angle_gamma   90.00
#
_symmetry.space_group_name_H-M   'P 1'
#
loop_
_entity.id
_entity.type
_entity.pdbx_description
1 polymer ?
#
loop_
_entity_poly.entity_id
_entity_poly.type
_entity_poly.pdbx_seq_one_letter_code
_entity_poly.pdbx_strand_id
1 'polypeptide(L)'
;MRIEILSECDPSTIEKVHEAFDRLLPQLSSSAQPLSFEQIQELLAQDCLHLVCALDENDRILGMLSLVIFDIPTGRRAWIEDVVTDQAARGQGVGQSLVDAAVEHAQELGAKTVDLTSRPTREAANRLYRRVGFLQRETNVYRKSF
;
A
#
# COMPACT_ATOMS: atom_id res chain seq x y z
N MET A 1 10.82 -1.78 -14.13
CA MET A 1 9.84 -1.48 -13.05
C MET A 1 10.09 -0.07 -12.53
N ARG A 2 9.05 0.70 -12.37
CA ARG A 2 9.11 2.02 -11.73
C ARG A 2 8.04 2.13 -10.66
N ILE A 3 8.26 3.02 -9.69
CA ILE A 3 7.29 3.28 -8.63
C ILE A 3 6.62 4.62 -8.89
N GLU A 4 5.30 4.65 -8.81
CA GLU A 4 4.51 5.87 -8.89
C GLU A 4 3.54 5.95 -7.72
N ILE A 5 3.26 7.17 -7.28
CA ILE A 5 2.24 7.45 -6.29
C ILE A 5 1.05 8.04 -7.02
N LEU A 6 -0.05 7.28 -7.06
CA LEU A 6 -1.24 7.63 -7.83
C LEU A 6 -2.23 8.35 -6.91
N SER A 7 -2.46 9.63 -7.18
CA SER A 7 -3.42 10.46 -6.45
C SER A 7 -4.35 11.24 -7.37
N GLU A 8 -4.20 11.05 -8.68
CA GLU A 8 -5.02 11.74 -9.67
C GLU A 8 -6.28 10.94 -9.99
N CYS A 9 -7.37 11.67 -10.21
CA CYS A 9 -8.68 11.08 -10.48
C CYS A 9 -9.07 11.19 -11.96
N ASP A 10 -8.09 11.29 -12.86
CA ASP A 10 -8.37 11.30 -14.29
C ASP A 10 -8.86 9.92 -14.77
N PRO A 11 -9.67 9.85 -15.83
CA PRO A 11 -10.25 8.59 -16.27
C PRO A 11 -9.24 7.48 -16.55
N SER A 12 -8.07 7.80 -17.11
CA SER A 12 -7.06 6.78 -17.43
C SER A 12 -6.43 6.19 -16.19
N THR A 13 -6.17 6.99 -15.16
CA THR A 13 -5.65 6.52 -13.88
C THR A 13 -6.68 5.64 -13.16
N ILE A 14 -7.94 6.06 -13.12
CA ILE A 14 -9.03 5.29 -12.49
C ILE A 14 -9.19 3.94 -13.19
N GLU A 15 -9.15 3.90 -14.51
CA GLU A 15 -9.24 2.67 -15.29
C GLU A 15 -8.08 1.72 -14.98
N LYS A 16 -6.87 2.23 -14.91
CA LYS A 16 -5.66 1.46 -14.56
C LYS A 16 -5.76 0.88 -13.15
N VAL A 17 -6.19 1.69 -12.20
CA VAL A 17 -6.37 1.25 -10.81
C VAL A 17 -7.50 0.23 -10.69
N HIS A 18 -8.59 0.42 -11.42
CA HIS A 18 -9.70 -0.54 -11.44
C HIS A 18 -9.25 -1.92 -11.92
N GLU A 19 -8.49 -1.99 -13.02
CA GLU A 19 -7.93 -3.25 -13.52
C GLU A 19 -7.03 -3.90 -12.47
N ALA A 20 -6.17 -3.11 -11.84
CA ALA A 20 -5.26 -3.60 -10.81
C ALA A 20 -6.03 -4.13 -9.58
N PHE A 21 -7.04 -3.42 -9.13
CA PHE A 21 -7.84 -3.85 -7.99
C PHE A 21 -8.58 -5.16 -8.28
N ASP A 22 -9.18 -5.29 -9.45
CA ASP A 22 -9.86 -6.53 -9.85
C ASP A 22 -8.91 -7.74 -9.85
N ARG A 23 -7.67 -7.53 -10.21
CA ARG A 23 -6.66 -8.59 -10.28
C ARG A 23 -5.95 -8.84 -8.96
N LEU A 24 -5.60 -7.79 -8.23
CA LEU A 24 -4.73 -7.88 -7.05
C LEU A 24 -5.48 -8.07 -5.73
N LEU A 25 -6.64 -7.44 -5.55
CA LEU A 25 -7.36 -7.53 -4.28
C LEU A 25 -7.78 -8.97 -3.95
N PRO A 26 -8.22 -9.82 -4.88
CA PRO A 26 -8.47 -11.22 -4.59
C PRO A 26 -7.23 -11.99 -4.14
N GLN A 27 -6.03 -11.56 -4.55
CA GLN A 27 -4.77 -12.16 -4.10
C GLN A 27 -4.42 -11.74 -2.68
N LEU A 28 -4.92 -10.61 -2.23
CA LEU A 28 -4.72 -10.08 -0.88
C LEU A 28 -5.74 -10.66 0.11
N SER A 29 -7.01 -10.72 -0.28
CA SER A 29 -8.11 -11.17 0.56
C SER A 29 -9.17 -11.87 -0.27
N SER A 30 -9.51 -13.11 0.10
CA SER A 30 -10.54 -13.89 -0.58
C SER A 30 -11.95 -13.30 -0.41
N SER A 31 -12.15 -12.44 0.59
CA SER A 31 -13.44 -11.79 0.87
C SER A 31 -13.53 -10.38 0.30
N ALA A 32 -12.50 -9.91 -0.42
CA ALA A 32 -12.50 -8.58 -1.00
C ALA A 32 -13.61 -8.43 -2.04
N GLN A 33 -14.36 -7.33 -1.94
CA GLN A 33 -15.41 -7.00 -2.89
C GLN A 33 -14.87 -6.11 -4.00
N PRO A 34 -15.32 -6.29 -5.25
CA PRO A 34 -14.93 -5.39 -6.34
C PRO A 34 -15.33 -3.95 -6.05
N LEU A 35 -14.48 -3.00 -6.45
CA LEU A 35 -14.80 -1.58 -6.35
C LEU A 35 -15.26 -1.04 -7.69
N SER A 36 -16.27 -0.16 -7.67
CA SER A 36 -16.72 0.56 -8.86
C SER A 36 -15.75 1.71 -9.20
N PHE A 37 -15.86 2.25 -10.41
CA PHE A 37 -15.08 3.43 -10.81
C PHE A 37 -15.33 4.62 -9.86
N GLU A 38 -16.57 4.82 -9.43
CA GLU A 38 -16.93 5.89 -8.49
C GLU A 38 -16.26 5.70 -7.14
N GLN A 39 -16.26 4.46 -6.62
CA GLN A 39 -15.61 4.15 -5.35
C GLN A 39 -14.10 4.37 -5.43
N ILE A 40 -13.46 4.02 -6.54
CA ILE A 40 -12.04 4.25 -6.75
C ILE A 40 -11.76 5.76 -6.82
N GLN A 41 -12.59 6.50 -7.52
CA GLN A 41 -12.46 7.96 -7.59
C GLN A 41 -12.53 8.60 -6.19
N GLU A 42 -13.50 8.20 -5.39
CA GLU A 42 -13.64 8.68 -4.01
C GLU A 42 -12.43 8.29 -3.16
N LEU A 43 -11.92 7.07 -3.35
CA LEU A 43 -10.74 6.59 -2.64
C LEU A 43 -9.52 7.45 -2.95
N LEU A 44 -9.23 7.68 -4.24
CA LEU A 44 -8.07 8.45 -4.68
C LEU A 44 -8.20 9.95 -4.39
N ALA A 45 -9.41 10.45 -4.19
CA ALA A 45 -9.65 11.86 -3.84
C ALA A 45 -9.31 12.19 -2.38
N GLN A 46 -9.07 11.21 -1.53
CA GLN A 46 -8.69 11.45 -0.14
C GLN A 46 -7.26 12.00 -0.05
N ASP A 47 -7.09 13.14 0.56
CA ASP A 47 -5.78 13.78 0.73
C ASP A 47 -4.83 12.94 1.57
N CYS A 48 -5.34 12.16 2.52
CA CYS A 48 -4.54 11.34 3.41
C CYS A 48 -4.06 10.03 2.79
N LEU A 49 -4.67 9.57 1.70
CA LEU A 49 -4.35 8.30 1.07
C LEU A 49 -3.40 8.49 -0.10
N HIS A 50 -2.32 7.75 -0.08
CA HIS A 50 -1.33 7.70 -1.16
C HIS A 50 -1.23 6.26 -1.64
N LEU A 51 -1.72 6.00 -2.85
CA LEU A 51 -1.63 4.67 -3.44
C LEU A 51 -0.27 4.55 -4.13
N VAL A 52 0.61 3.74 -3.54
CA VAL A 52 1.95 3.50 -4.07
C VAL A 52 1.89 2.27 -4.96
N CYS A 53 2.29 2.42 -6.21
CA CYS A 53 2.19 1.38 -7.23
C CYS A 53 3.54 1.11 -7.89
N ALA A 54 3.82 -0.16 -8.15
CA ALA A 54 4.92 -0.59 -8.99
C ALA A 54 4.40 -0.94 -10.37
N LEU A 55 4.94 -0.32 -11.39
CA LEU A 55 4.48 -0.49 -12.78
C LEU A 55 5.57 -1.12 -13.64
N ASP A 56 5.16 -1.96 -14.59
CA ASP A 56 6.05 -2.51 -15.59
C ASP A 56 6.22 -1.55 -16.79
N GLU A 57 6.94 -2.02 -17.82
CA GLU A 57 7.21 -1.26 -19.05
C GLU A 57 5.92 -0.89 -19.83
N ASN A 58 4.84 -1.64 -19.62
CA ASN A 58 3.55 -1.43 -20.27
C ASN A 58 2.55 -0.68 -19.39
N ASP A 59 3.02 -0.04 -18.34
CA ASP A 59 2.19 0.68 -17.35
C ASP A 59 1.20 -0.22 -16.59
N ARG A 60 1.46 -1.51 -16.55
CA ARG A 60 0.65 -2.43 -15.75
C ARG A 60 1.13 -2.44 -14.30
N ILE A 61 0.19 -2.37 -13.38
CA ILE A 61 0.49 -2.39 -11.95
C ILE A 61 0.83 -3.82 -11.52
N LEU A 62 2.06 -4.02 -11.07
CA LEU A 62 2.59 -5.31 -10.59
C LEU A 62 2.36 -5.51 -9.11
N GLY A 63 2.16 -4.45 -8.38
CA GLY A 63 1.94 -4.47 -6.96
C GLY A 63 1.59 -3.08 -6.46
N MET A 64 1.02 -3.03 -5.26
CA MET A 64 0.58 -1.77 -4.67
C MET A 64 0.54 -1.87 -3.16
N LEU A 65 0.51 -0.71 -2.51
CA LEU A 65 0.16 -0.58 -1.11
C LEU A 65 -0.56 0.75 -0.90
N SER A 66 -1.30 0.84 0.18
CA SER A 66 -1.92 2.08 0.63
C SER A 66 -1.08 2.68 1.75
N LEU A 67 -0.64 3.92 1.57
CA LEU A 67 0.04 4.68 2.60
C LEU A 67 -0.91 5.78 3.07
N VAL A 68 -1.24 5.77 4.35
CA VAL A 68 -2.11 6.77 4.96
C VAL A 68 -1.28 7.70 5.81
N ILE A 69 -1.39 9.00 5.59
CA ILE A 69 -0.68 10.03 6.35
C ILE A 69 -1.71 10.89 7.06
N PHE A 70 -1.57 11.02 8.36
CA PHE A 70 -2.55 11.71 9.18
C PHE A 70 -1.87 12.47 10.33
N ASP A 71 -2.55 13.52 10.78
CA ASP A 71 -2.09 14.36 11.87
C ASP A 71 -2.91 14.04 13.13
N ILE A 72 -2.21 13.85 14.22
CA ILE A 72 -2.79 13.71 15.55
C ILE A 72 -2.08 14.70 16.48
N PRO A 73 -2.60 14.96 17.70
CA PRO A 73 -2.01 16.00 18.58
C PRO A 73 -0.51 15.82 18.86
N THR A 74 -0.01 14.58 18.82
CA THR A 74 1.41 14.30 19.08
C THR A 74 2.28 14.34 17.83
N GLY A 75 1.71 14.61 16.65
CA GLY A 75 2.47 14.80 15.41
C GLY A 75 1.91 14.02 14.23
N ARG A 76 2.61 14.10 13.12
CA ARG A 76 2.22 13.42 11.89
C ARG A 76 2.69 11.97 11.93
N ARG A 77 1.80 11.06 11.54
CA ARG A 77 2.03 9.62 11.49
C ARG A 77 1.71 9.08 10.11
N ALA A 78 2.32 7.97 9.76
CA ALA A 78 2.00 7.22 8.54
C ALA A 78 1.67 5.77 8.90
N TRP A 79 0.81 5.17 8.08
CA TRP A 79 0.36 3.79 8.24
C TRP A 79 0.30 3.11 6.88
N ILE A 80 0.84 1.90 6.78
CA ILE A 80 0.79 1.10 5.55
C ILE A 80 -0.28 0.01 5.69
N GLU A 81 -1.12 -0.09 4.67
CA GLU A 81 -2.16 -1.10 4.55
C GLU A 81 -2.15 -1.76 3.17
N ASP A 82 -2.70 -2.97 3.10
CA ASP A 82 -3.02 -3.66 1.85
C ASP A 82 -1.83 -3.79 0.89
N VAL A 83 -0.69 -4.26 1.43
CA VAL A 83 0.49 -4.54 0.60
C VAL A 83 0.25 -5.81 -0.20
N VAL A 84 0.26 -5.72 -1.52
CA VAL A 84 0.08 -6.87 -2.40
C VAL A 84 1.00 -6.79 -3.61
N THR A 85 1.63 -7.92 -3.93
CA THR A 85 2.40 -8.12 -5.17
C THR A 85 1.71 -9.19 -5.99
N ASP A 86 1.53 -8.93 -7.28
CA ASP A 86 1.00 -9.93 -8.21
C ASP A 86 1.84 -11.21 -8.12
N GLN A 87 1.17 -12.35 -8.03
CA GLN A 87 1.85 -13.65 -8.01
C GLN A 87 2.79 -13.82 -9.20
N ALA A 88 2.41 -13.31 -10.36
CA ALA A 88 3.22 -13.36 -11.56
C ALA A 88 4.52 -12.55 -11.48
N ALA A 89 4.59 -11.60 -10.55
CA ALA A 89 5.75 -10.72 -10.36
C ALA A 89 6.53 -11.00 -9.07
N ARG A 90 6.21 -12.08 -8.37
CA ARG A 90 6.94 -12.46 -7.14
C ARG A 90 8.40 -12.79 -7.44
N GLY A 91 9.27 -12.47 -6.48
CA GLY A 91 10.70 -12.71 -6.61
C GLY A 91 11.45 -11.64 -7.40
N GLN A 92 10.77 -10.57 -7.83
CA GLN A 92 11.37 -9.48 -8.60
C GLN A 92 11.65 -8.22 -7.76
N GLY A 93 11.50 -8.30 -6.44
CA GLY A 93 11.75 -7.19 -5.54
C GLY A 93 10.65 -6.13 -5.51
N VAL A 94 9.46 -6.44 -6.01
CA VAL A 94 8.34 -5.48 -6.08
C VAL A 94 7.92 -5.01 -4.69
N GLY A 95 7.72 -5.95 -3.77
CA GLY A 95 7.30 -5.62 -2.40
C GLY A 95 8.28 -4.71 -1.68
N GLN A 96 9.58 -4.99 -1.81
CA GLN A 96 10.60 -4.16 -1.19
C GLN A 96 10.63 -2.75 -1.79
N SER A 97 10.56 -2.66 -3.12
CA SER A 97 10.54 -1.34 -3.79
C SER A 97 9.33 -0.51 -3.38
N LEU A 98 8.16 -1.14 -3.22
CA LEU A 98 6.95 -0.47 -2.75
C LEU A 98 7.12 0.08 -1.34
N VAL A 99 7.63 -0.75 -0.43
CA VAL A 99 7.78 -0.35 0.98
C VAL A 99 8.87 0.71 1.14
N ASP A 100 10.00 0.58 0.44
CA ASP A 100 11.05 1.59 0.43
C ASP A 100 10.50 2.95 -0.04
N ALA A 101 9.75 2.96 -1.13
CA ALA A 101 9.16 4.19 -1.67
C ALA A 101 8.13 4.81 -0.72
N ALA A 102 7.31 3.98 -0.07
CA ALA A 102 6.35 4.45 0.91
C ALA A 102 7.03 5.11 2.11
N VAL A 103 8.08 4.50 2.62
CA VAL A 103 8.85 5.04 3.77
C VAL A 103 9.50 6.37 3.39
N GLU A 104 10.13 6.44 2.23
CA GLU A 104 10.75 7.66 1.73
C GLU A 104 9.71 8.78 1.56
N HIS A 105 8.57 8.47 0.95
CA HIS A 105 7.50 9.44 0.74
C HIS A 105 6.91 9.94 2.08
N ALA A 106 6.70 9.05 3.03
CA ALA A 106 6.22 9.42 4.36
C ALA A 106 7.20 10.36 5.07
N GLN A 107 8.50 10.08 4.95
CA GLN A 107 9.55 10.92 5.53
C GLN A 107 9.57 12.31 4.88
N GLU A 108 9.48 12.39 3.56
CA GLU A 108 9.41 13.64 2.81
C GLU A 108 8.21 14.50 3.22
N LEU A 109 7.09 13.87 3.53
CA LEU A 109 5.87 14.54 4.00
C LEU A 109 5.87 14.85 5.49
N GLY A 110 6.98 14.58 6.19
CA GLY A 110 7.15 14.96 7.59
C GLY A 110 6.55 14.00 8.60
N ALA A 111 6.22 12.78 8.21
CA ALA A 111 5.78 11.77 9.18
C ALA A 111 6.92 11.41 10.13
N LYS A 112 6.61 11.27 11.41
CA LYS A 112 7.61 10.88 12.42
C LYS A 112 7.85 9.38 12.41
N THR A 113 6.82 8.59 12.08
CA THR A 113 6.87 7.13 12.08
C THR A 113 6.02 6.58 10.96
N VAL A 114 6.35 5.36 10.53
CA VAL A 114 5.52 4.55 9.65
C VAL A 114 5.28 3.23 10.36
N ASP A 115 4.02 2.92 10.60
CA ASP A 115 3.61 1.66 11.23
C ASP A 115 2.85 0.78 10.24
N LEU A 116 2.88 -0.50 10.50
CA LEU A 116 2.06 -1.50 9.82
C LEU A 116 1.83 -2.68 10.76
N THR A 117 0.85 -3.51 10.44
CA THR A 117 0.66 -4.79 11.11
C THR A 117 0.89 -5.92 10.13
N SER A 118 1.45 -7.01 10.61
CA SER A 118 1.70 -8.22 9.83
C SER A 118 1.53 -9.44 10.71
N ARG A 119 0.81 -10.44 10.22
CA ARG A 119 0.64 -11.68 10.97
C ARG A 119 1.98 -12.42 11.09
N PRO A 120 2.27 -13.06 12.23
CA PRO A 120 3.52 -13.82 12.40
C PRO A 120 3.73 -14.91 11.35
N THR A 121 2.64 -15.47 10.81
CA THR A 121 2.69 -16.53 9.78
C THR A 121 3.17 -16.04 8.41
N ARG A 122 3.14 -14.72 8.17
CA ARG A 122 3.62 -14.12 6.91
C ARG A 122 5.13 -13.90 6.98
N GLU A 123 5.87 -15.01 6.98
CA GLU A 123 7.32 -15.00 7.22
C GLU A 123 8.10 -14.17 6.19
N ALA A 124 7.77 -14.31 4.91
CA ALA A 124 8.45 -13.57 3.84
C ALA A 124 8.23 -12.07 3.96
N ALA A 125 6.99 -11.65 4.24
CA ALA A 125 6.66 -10.25 4.45
C ALA A 125 7.38 -9.68 5.67
N ASN A 126 7.40 -10.41 6.78
CA ASN A 126 8.08 -9.98 8.00
C ASN A 126 9.59 -9.84 7.78
N ARG A 127 10.21 -10.72 7.01
CA ARG A 127 11.63 -10.57 6.65
C ARG A 127 11.87 -9.31 5.83
N LEU A 128 10.97 -9.01 4.88
CA LEU A 128 11.04 -7.82 4.07
C LEU A 128 10.99 -6.56 4.94
N TYR A 129 10.04 -6.48 5.87
CA TYR A 129 9.91 -5.32 6.75
C TYR A 129 11.15 -5.09 7.60
N ARG A 130 11.75 -6.15 8.13
CA ARG A 130 13.01 -6.04 8.88
C ARG A 130 14.15 -5.55 7.99
N ARG A 131 14.25 -6.03 6.74
CA ARG A 131 15.28 -5.57 5.79
C ARG A 131 15.16 -4.08 5.49
N VAL A 132 13.94 -3.57 5.43
CA VAL A 132 13.69 -2.15 5.18
C VAL A 132 13.96 -1.30 6.43
N GLY A 133 14.10 -1.92 7.59
CA GLY A 133 14.43 -1.20 8.82
C GLY A 133 13.29 -1.08 9.82
N PHE A 134 12.16 -1.75 9.59
CA PHE A 134 11.09 -1.80 10.57
C PHE A 134 11.51 -2.65 11.76
N LEU A 135 11.17 -2.18 12.95
CA LEU A 135 11.40 -2.89 14.21
C LEU A 135 10.06 -3.35 14.76
N GLN A 136 10.02 -4.61 15.16
CA GLN A 136 8.82 -5.14 15.82
C GLN A 136 8.63 -4.42 17.15
N ARG A 137 7.42 -3.90 17.37
CA ARG A 137 7.07 -3.22 18.61
C ARG A 137 6.49 -4.21 19.61
N GLU A 138 6.79 -3.97 20.87
CA GLU A 138 6.19 -4.69 21.99
C GLU A 138 4.93 -3.96 22.41
N THR A 139 3.83 -4.24 21.70
CA THR A 139 2.53 -3.58 21.90
C THR A 139 1.41 -4.52 21.49
N ASN A 140 0.18 -4.21 21.90
CA ASN A 140 -0.99 -4.99 21.52
C ASN A 140 -1.79 -4.24 20.46
N VAL A 141 -2.35 -5.00 19.53
CA VAL A 141 -3.29 -4.48 18.52
C VAL A 141 -4.68 -5.03 18.88
N TYR A 142 -5.65 -4.13 19.03
CA TYR A 142 -7.02 -4.49 19.37
C TYR A 142 -7.94 -4.18 18.19
N ARG A 143 -8.90 -5.07 17.94
CA ARG A 143 -9.90 -4.88 16.89
C ARG A 143 -11.28 -5.14 17.44
N LYS A 144 -12.22 -4.25 17.12
CA LYS A 144 -13.65 -4.48 17.33
C LYS A 144 -14.30 -4.44 15.95
N SER A 145 -14.90 -5.55 15.54
CA SER A 145 -15.57 -5.65 14.24
C SER A 145 -17.06 -5.35 14.35
N PHE A 146 -17.63 -4.84 13.26
CA PHE A 146 -19.02 -4.46 13.18
C PHE A 146 -19.77 -5.29 12.14
#